data_508302be7e27eac0480aa4b638829bc3
#
_entry.id   508302be7e27eac0480aa4b638829bc3
#
_cell.length_a   1.000
_cell.length_b   1.000
_cell.length_c   1.000
_cell.angle_alpha   90.00
_cell.angle_beta   90.00
_cell.angle_gamma   90.00
#
_symmetry.space_group_name_H-M   'P 1'
#
loop_
_entity.id
_entity.type
_entity.pdbx_description
1 polymer ?
#
loop_
_entity_poly.entity_id
_entity_poly.type
_entity_poly.pdbx_seq_one_letter_code
_entity_poly.pdbx_strand_id
1 'polypeptide(L)'
;YTNLCGVPRGKRLRRHEMKGAFTDGRFLPGSVPVVDTTGLDVEESGLVWEDGDADRLAWPVPGTLTLAPWLGDDAAQVMLAMHELDGTPCQLDPRQILKTVLDRYAADGLTPVLACELEFYLLDAERTPEGGVQLAKGSDGRRPTQAQVYGLDADDIESKYLRALWEACDAMCIPSGAAIAEYAPGQLEVTLAHKPDALAACDDAIRFKRAAKGVAAAMGRTATFMAKPFADQSGSGLHIHVSMNDKAGTNIFTSEALEGSETLRHAIGGACAFAADSMAFFAPNANSYRRFRRNSYAPVRAGWGTNNRTVPLRVPAGPPSSRHIEHRIGGADANPYLAVAAVLAAMHHGLTNKTDPGPPVVGDGYGETGERLPTDWGYAVERLARSELLEGYFGRRVLDMFATVKRVEQERFNGVVTPLDYDWVLRSA
;
A
#
# COMPACT_ATOMS: atom_id res chain seq x y z
N TYR A 1 8.47 4.27 12.41
CA TYR A 1 7.59 5.28 11.82
C TYR A 1 7.55 5.12 10.30
N THR A 2 6.41 5.35 9.69
CA THR A 2 6.26 5.30 8.22
C THR A 2 5.87 6.69 7.73
N ASN A 3 6.64 7.28 6.79
CA ASN A 3 6.36 8.60 6.26
C ASN A 3 5.25 8.60 5.18
N LEU A 4 4.86 9.77 4.64
CA LEU A 4 3.82 9.89 3.60
C LEU A 4 4.12 9.05 2.35
N CYS A 5 5.39 8.85 2.01
CA CYS A 5 5.81 8.01 0.88
C CYS A 5 5.77 6.49 1.17
N GLY A 6 5.34 6.07 2.36
CA GLY A 6 5.32 4.66 2.74
C GLY A 6 6.71 4.08 3.07
N VAL A 7 7.71 4.92 3.23
CA VAL A 7 9.08 4.50 3.57
C VAL A 7 9.26 4.44 5.08
N PRO A 8 9.65 3.29 5.65
CA PRO A 8 9.97 3.20 7.08
C PRO A 8 11.20 4.06 7.40
N ARG A 9 11.05 4.92 8.40
CA ARG A 9 12.09 5.80 8.95
C ARG A 9 12.26 5.51 10.44
N GLY A 10 13.43 5.73 11.02
CA GLY A 10 13.62 5.50 12.45
C GLY A 10 15.06 5.59 12.90
N LYS A 11 15.25 5.27 14.18
CA LYS A 11 16.56 5.27 14.85
C LYS A 11 16.89 3.84 15.33
N ARG A 12 18.16 3.45 15.25
CA ARG A 12 18.65 2.24 15.89
C ARG A 12 19.11 2.60 17.31
N LEU A 13 18.54 1.92 18.30
CA LEU A 13 18.83 2.14 19.71
C LEU A 13 19.64 0.97 20.29
N ARG A 14 20.45 1.25 21.30
CA ARG A 14 21.06 0.22 22.12
C ARG A 14 20.03 -0.31 23.12
N ARG A 15 20.22 -1.56 23.59
CA ARG A 15 19.31 -2.23 24.51
C ARG A 15 18.99 -1.39 25.77
N HIS A 16 20.00 -0.71 26.35
CA HIS A 16 19.80 0.11 27.54
C HIS A 16 18.95 1.37 27.30
N GLU A 17 18.81 1.85 26.07
CA GLU A 17 17.98 3.00 25.69
C GLU A 17 16.51 2.62 25.46
N MET A 18 16.21 1.31 25.39
CA MET A 18 14.87 0.82 25.08
C MET A 18 13.82 1.31 26.10
N LYS A 19 14.16 1.28 27.42
CA LYS A 19 13.25 1.77 28.45
C LYS A 19 12.84 3.22 28.19
N GLY A 20 13.82 4.11 27.93
CA GLY A 20 13.54 5.51 27.61
C GLY A 20 12.68 5.72 26.36
N ALA A 21 12.73 4.79 25.39
CA ALA A 21 11.84 4.87 24.25
C ALA A 21 10.35 4.73 24.63
N PHE A 22 10.06 3.93 25.66
CA PHE A 22 8.70 3.70 26.16
C PHE A 22 8.27 4.67 27.25
N THR A 23 9.20 5.27 28.01
CA THR A 23 8.87 6.22 29.09
C THR A 23 8.87 7.66 28.64
N ASP A 24 9.72 8.04 27.69
CA ASP A 24 9.98 9.43 27.31
C ASP A 24 9.67 9.67 25.81
N GLY A 25 9.37 8.62 25.06
CA GLY A 25 9.23 8.68 23.60
C GLY A 25 10.58 8.90 22.89
N ARG A 26 10.51 9.30 21.63
CA ARG A 26 11.69 9.68 20.81
C ARG A 26 11.40 10.92 19.99
N PHE A 27 12.28 11.89 20.11
CA PHE A 27 12.21 13.08 19.28
C PHE A 27 12.71 12.77 17.86
N LEU A 28 11.93 13.19 16.88
CA LEU A 28 12.23 13.12 15.47
C LEU A 28 11.98 14.50 14.83
N PRO A 29 12.79 14.91 13.83
CA PRO A 29 12.57 16.16 13.11
C PRO A 29 11.15 16.22 12.53
N GLY A 30 10.57 17.41 12.53
CA GLY A 30 9.22 17.66 12.02
C GLY A 30 9.07 17.43 10.52
N SER A 31 10.16 17.46 9.77
CA SER A 31 10.21 17.14 8.34
C SER A 31 10.13 15.65 8.00
N VAL A 32 10.42 14.75 8.95
CA VAL A 32 10.45 13.29 8.70
C VAL A 32 9.18 12.72 8.02
N PRO A 33 7.95 13.20 8.32
CA PRO A 33 6.75 12.79 7.61
C PRO A 33 6.79 13.07 6.11
N VAL A 34 7.45 14.13 5.69
CA VAL A 34 7.44 14.65 4.31
C VAL A 34 8.76 14.44 3.56
N VAL A 35 9.74 13.77 4.16
CA VAL A 35 10.94 13.32 3.43
C VAL A 35 10.51 12.48 2.24
N ASP A 36 11.07 12.76 1.06
CA ASP A 36 10.70 12.10 -0.19
C ASP A 36 11.08 10.61 -0.24
N THR A 37 10.71 9.92 -1.31
CA THR A 37 11.01 8.50 -1.52
C THR A 37 12.51 8.22 -1.54
N THR A 38 13.34 9.18 -1.97
CA THR A 38 14.80 9.01 -2.06
C THR A 38 15.52 9.31 -0.74
N GLY A 39 14.84 9.94 0.21
CA GLY A 39 15.39 10.30 1.52
C GLY A 39 15.86 11.75 1.59
N LEU A 40 15.49 12.58 0.63
CA LEU A 40 15.81 14.01 0.61
C LEU A 40 14.68 14.82 1.23
N ASP A 41 15.06 15.91 1.84
CA ASP A 41 14.12 16.91 2.36
C ASP A 41 13.31 17.55 1.24
N VAL A 42 12.07 17.88 1.55
CA VAL A 42 11.15 18.64 0.69
C VAL A 42 11.03 20.04 1.28
N GLU A 43 11.88 20.96 0.82
CA GLU A 43 11.97 22.33 1.34
C GLU A 43 10.63 23.07 1.17
N GLU A 44 9.94 22.84 0.07
CA GLU A 44 8.62 23.41 -0.27
C GLU A 44 7.51 23.03 0.73
N SER A 45 7.79 22.07 1.63
CA SER A 45 6.88 21.71 2.73
C SER A 45 6.77 22.82 3.79
N GLY A 46 7.74 23.73 3.85
CA GLY A 46 7.87 24.72 4.92
C GLY A 46 8.31 24.15 6.27
N LEU A 47 8.48 22.83 6.39
CA LEU A 47 8.82 22.20 7.68
C LEU A 47 10.33 22.20 7.96
N VAL A 48 11.17 22.38 6.94
CA VAL A 48 12.64 22.36 7.08
C VAL A 48 13.14 23.72 7.52
N TRP A 49 12.93 24.76 6.70
CA TRP A 49 13.53 26.08 6.93
C TRP A 49 12.58 27.04 7.65
N GLU A 50 11.30 27.09 7.30
CA GLU A 50 10.33 28.01 7.89
C GLU A 50 9.94 27.61 9.31
N ASP A 51 9.71 26.31 9.56
CA ASP A 51 9.43 25.74 10.89
C ASP A 51 10.71 25.44 11.69
N GLY A 52 11.89 25.57 11.05
CA GLY A 52 13.19 25.25 11.66
C GLY A 52 13.37 23.78 12.00
N ASP A 53 12.67 22.90 11.30
CA ASP A 53 12.67 21.45 11.50
C ASP A 53 12.40 21.04 12.95
N ALA A 54 11.50 21.76 13.58
CA ALA A 54 11.19 21.60 15.01
C ALA A 54 10.81 20.15 15.33
N ASP A 55 11.42 19.61 16.39
CA ASP A 55 11.19 18.22 16.82
C ASP A 55 9.73 17.95 17.16
N ARG A 56 9.29 16.75 16.84
CA ARG A 56 8.04 16.12 17.26
C ARG A 56 8.31 14.86 18.06
N LEU A 57 7.34 14.44 18.86
CA LEU A 57 7.49 13.31 19.77
C LEU A 57 6.85 12.05 19.21
N ALA A 58 7.66 11.03 18.97
CA ALA A 58 7.19 9.74 18.48
C ALA A 58 7.13 8.70 19.61
N TRP A 59 5.96 8.06 19.77
CA TRP A 59 5.69 7.05 20.77
C TRP A 59 5.63 5.65 20.18
N PRO A 60 6.16 4.63 20.88
CA PRO A 60 5.97 3.24 20.52
C PRO A 60 4.49 2.87 20.42
N VAL A 61 4.12 2.22 19.32
CA VAL A 61 2.78 1.67 19.13
C VAL A 61 2.66 0.39 19.94
N PRO A 62 1.70 0.28 20.86
CA PRO A 62 1.50 -0.93 21.66
C PRO A 62 1.30 -2.17 20.81
N GLY A 63 1.89 -3.30 21.22
CA GLY A 63 1.77 -4.59 20.51
C GLY A 63 2.66 -4.74 19.26
N THR A 64 3.48 -3.72 18.91
CA THR A 64 4.34 -3.79 17.71
C THR A 64 5.82 -4.04 18.00
N LEU A 65 6.22 -4.19 19.27
CA LEU A 65 7.57 -4.63 19.63
C LEU A 65 7.72 -6.11 19.31
N THR A 66 8.55 -6.43 18.31
CA THR A 66 8.76 -7.80 17.83
C THR A 66 10.22 -8.01 17.45
N LEU A 67 10.62 -9.26 17.35
CA LEU A 67 11.94 -9.61 16.81
C LEU A 67 12.09 -9.13 15.36
N ALA A 68 13.34 -9.01 14.92
CA ALA A 68 13.72 -8.78 13.53
C ALA A 68 14.74 -9.83 13.10
N PRO A 69 14.32 -11.10 12.86
CA PRO A 69 15.21 -12.28 12.78
C PRO A 69 16.33 -12.15 11.74
N TRP A 70 16.10 -11.42 10.66
CA TRP A 70 17.12 -11.18 9.62
C TRP A 70 18.27 -10.28 10.07
N LEU A 71 18.17 -9.64 11.25
CA LEU A 71 19.24 -8.82 11.84
C LEU A 71 20.00 -9.54 12.95
N GLY A 72 19.60 -10.76 13.29
CA GLY A 72 20.15 -11.58 14.38
C GLY A 72 19.14 -11.83 15.50
N ASP A 73 19.44 -12.78 16.37
CA ASP A 73 18.51 -13.27 17.40
C ASP A 73 18.26 -12.25 18.53
N ASP A 74 19.10 -11.23 18.66
CA ASP A 74 19.01 -10.17 19.67
C ASP A 74 18.46 -8.85 19.13
N ALA A 75 18.05 -8.82 17.86
CA ALA A 75 17.51 -7.62 17.24
C ALA A 75 15.97 -7.60 17.31
N ALA A 76 15.44 -6.46 17.72
CA ALA A 76 13.99 -6.20 17.76
C ALA A 76 13.66 -4.88 17.06
N GLN A 77 12.41 -4.73 16.70
CA GLN A 77 11.85 -3.49 16.15
C GLN A 77 10.53 -3.15 16.83
N VAL A 78 10.20 -1.86 16.86
CA VAL A 78 8.93 -1.35 17.33
C VAL A 78 8.47 -0.24 16.38
N MET A 79 7.19 -0.18 16.09
CA MET A 79 6.61 0.93 15.32
C MET A 79 6.40 2.14 16.21
N LEU A 80 6.51 3.33 15.62
CA LEU A 80 6.27 4.59 16.30
C LEU A 80 5.11 5.33 15.63
N ALA A 81 4.30 6.03 16.43
CA ALA A 81 3.32 7.01 15.98
C ALA A 81 3.76 8.41 16.45
N MET A 82 3.67 9.39 15.55
CA MET A 82 4.14 10.74 15.79
C MET A 82 3.05 11.63 16.39
N HIS A 83 3.46 12.50 17.33
CA HIS A 83 2.62 13.48 18.00
C HIS A 83 3.31 14.83 18.04
N GLU A 84 2.54 15.88 18.15
CA GLU A 84 3.05 17.20 18.49
C GLU A 84 3.54 17.23 19.97
N LEU A 85 4.31 18.24 20.34
CA LEU A 85 4.89 18.33 21.70
C LEU A 85 3.82 18.48 22.81
N ASP A 86 2.63 18.95 22.48
CA ASP A 86 1.48 19.02 23.38
C ASP A 86 0.73 17.68 23.54
N GLY A 87 1.19 16.63 22.85
CA GLY A 87 0.61 15.28 22.87
C GLY A 87 -0.50 15.06 21.86
N THR A 88 -0.90 16.05 21.07
CA THR A 88 -1.88 15.85 19.99
C THR A 88 -1.29 15.00 18.86
N PRO A 89 -2.09 14.17 18.16
CA PRO A 89 -1.62 13.39 17.03
C PRO A 89 -1.06 14.27 15.91
N CYS A 90 0.11 13.93 15.37
CA CYS A 90 0.65 14.61 14.21
C CYS A 90 -0.23 14.34 12.97
N GLN A 91 -0.79 15.40 12.40
CA GLN A 91 -1.69 15.31 11.24
C GLN A 91 -1.03 14.72 9.98
N LEU A 92 0.30 14.75 9.88
CA LEU A 92 1.06 14.23 8.74
C LEU A 92 1.57 12.80 8.94
N ASP A 93 1.25 12.18 10.09
CA ASP A 93 1.51 10.76 10.30
C ASP A 93 0.46 9.91 9.57
N PRO A 94 0.83 9.08 8.57
CA PRO A 94 -0.11 8.24 7.84
C PRO A 94 -0.96 7.34 8.73
N ARG A 95 -0.39 6.84 9.84
CA ARG A 95 -1.11 6.02 10.80
C ARG A 95 -2.19 6.82 11.54
N GLN A 96 -1.89 8.07 11.91
CA GLN A 96 -2.86 8.97 12.54
C GLN A 96 -3.93 9.44 11.53
N ILE A 97 -3.56 9.63 10.25
CA ILE A 97 -4.51 9.93 9.18
C ILE A 97 -5.54 8.80 9.06
N LEU A 98 -5.10 7.53 9.00
CA LEU A 98 -6.02 6.39 9.00
C LEU A 98 -6.89 6.36 10.25
N LYS A 99 -6.30 6.63 11.44
CA LYS A 99 -7.06 6.68 12.68
C LYS A 99 -8.20 7.70 12.62
N THR A 100 -7.97 8.88 12.07
CA THR A 100 -9.02 9.91 11.93
C THR A 100 -10.20 9.41 11.09
N VAL A 101 -9.96 8.64 10.04
CA VAL A 101 -11.02 8.01 9.24
C VAL A 101 -11.77 6.94 10.06
N LEU A 102 -11.02 6.11 10.83
CA LEU A 102 -11.60 5.06 11.67
C LEU A 102 -12.46 5.62 12.80
N ASP A 103 -12.12 6.79 13.34
CA ASP A 103 -12.92 7.45 14.38
C ASP A 103 -14.34 7.79 13.90
N ARG A 104 -14.55 8.04 12.58
CA ARG A 104 -15.89 8.21 12.00
C ARG A 104 -16.69 6.91 12.03
N TYR A 105 -16.06 5.80 11.64
CA TYR A 105 -16.70 4.47 11.73
C TYR A 105 -17.07 4.11 13.17
N ALA A 106 -16.18 4.39 14.11
CA ALA A 106 -16.45 4.16 15.54
C ALA A 106 -17.65 4.99 16.03
N ALA A 107 -17.78 6.24 15.58
CA ALA A 107 -18.94 7.09 15.90
C ALA A 107 -20.24 6.49 15.38
N ASP A 108 -20.21 5.87 14.19
CA ASP A 108 -21.37 5.18 13.59
C ASP A 108 -21.60 3.78 14.16
N GLY A 109 -20.70 3.30 15.05
CA GLY A 109 -20.76 1.96 15.62
C GLY A 109 -20.41 0.85 14.67
N LEU A 110 -19.57 1.16 13.68
CA LEU A 110 -19.06 0.24 12.68
C LEU A 110 -17.59 -0.06 12.88
N THR A 111 -17.18 -1.27 12.51
CA THR A 111 -15.77 -1.72 12.60
C THR A 111 -15.36 -2.33 11.27
N PRO A 112 -14.44 -1.69 10.51
CA PRO A 112 -13.85 -2.31 9.33
C PRO A 112 -13.03 -3.54 9.69
N VAL A 113 -13.26 -4.64 8.96
CA VAL A 113 -12.45 -5.86 9.03
C VAL A 113 -11.64 -5.95 7.75
N LEU A 114 -10.32 -5.95 7.86
CA LEU A 114 -9.42 -5.66 6.74
C LEU A 114 -8.31 -6.69 6.62
N ALA A 115 -7.97 -7.03 5.38
CA ALA A 115 -6.77 -7.78 5.00
C ALA A 115 -6.04 -7.08 3.86
N CYS A 116 -4.70 -7.15 3.86
CA CYS A 116 -3.86 -6.75 2.75
C CYS A 116 -3.30 -8.00 2.06
N GLU A 117 -3.32 -7.98 0.73
CA GLU A 117 -2.69 -8.95 -0.14
C GLU A 117 -1.58 -8.22 -0.90
N LEU A 118 -0.37 -8.75 -0.87
CA LEU A 118 0.82 -8.07 -1.33
C LEU A 118 1.59 -8.91 -2.34
N GLU A 119 1.74 -8.36 -3.54
CA GLU A 119 2.56 -8.94 -4.60
C GLU A 119 3.98 -8.32 -4.60
N PHE A 120 4.99 -9.12 -4.90
CA PHE A 120 6.37 -8.65 -4.97
C PHE A 120 7.23 -9.58 -5.82
N TYR A 121 8.40 -9.08 -6.25
CA TYR A 121 9.38 -9.87 -6.97
C TYR A 121 10.61 -10.16 -6.13
N LEU A 122 11.22 -11.33 -6.38
CA LEU A 122 12.57 -11.66 -5.94
C LEU A 122 13.57 -11.40 -7.06
N LEU A 123 14.50 -10.51 -6.79
CA LEU A 123 15.54 -10.07 -7.71
C LEU A 123 16.92 -10.48 -7.18
N ASP A 124 17.91 -10.55 -8.07
CA ASP A 124 19.29 -10.56 -7.64
C ASP A 124 19.64 -9.30 -6.84
N ALA A 125 20.59 -9.43 -5.92
CA ALA A 125 21.09 -8.28 -5.20
C ALA A 125 21.85 -7.30 -6.11
N GLU A 126 22.50 -7.82 -7.14
CA GLU A 126 23.27 -7.03 -8.09
C GLU A 126 22.43 -6.62 -9.31
N ARG A 127 22.68 -5.40 -9.80
CA ARG A 127 22.13 -4.91 -11.04
C ARG A 127 22.90 -5.44 -12.25
N THR A 128 22.28 -5.42 -13.42
CA THR A 128 22.98 -5.67 -14.68
C THR A 128 24.00 -4.56 -14.96
N PRO A 129 25.02 -4.80 -15.80
CA PRO A 129 25.99 -3.76 -16.19
C PRO A 129 25.32 -2.49 -16.77
N GLU A 130 24.15 -2.63 -17.39
CA GLU A 130 23.35 -1.54 -17.97
C GLU A 130 22.49 -0.84 -16.88
N GLY A 131 22.59 -1.23 -15.62
CA GLY A 131 21.86 -0.66 -14.49
C GLY A 131 20.43 -1.20 -14.32
N GLY A 132 20.03 -2.20 -15.10
CA GLY A 132 18.74 -2.91 -14.99
C GLY A 132 18.70 -3.85 -13.79
N VAL A 133 17.53 -4.44 -13.57
CA VAL A 133 17.31 -5.50 -12.57
C VAL A 133 17.14 -6.84 -13.26
N GLN A 134 17.42 -7.92 -12.55
CA GLN A 134 17.20 -9.29 -13.03
C GLN A 134 16.59 -10.16 -11.94
N LEU A 135 15.80 -11.15 -12.35
CA LEU A 135 15.18 -12.10 -11.42
C LEU A 135 16.23 -12.86 -10.62
N ALA A 136 15.97 -13.15 -9.38
CA ALA A 136 16.84 -13.98 -8.55
C ALA A 136 16.92 -15.41 -9.12
N LYS A 137 18.03 -16.08 -8.87
CA LYS A 137 18.12 -17.52 -9.11
C LYS A 137 17.34 -18.27 -8.04
N GLY A 138 16.58 -19.26 -8.47
CA GLY A 138 15.89 -20.16 -7.57
C GLY A 138 16.82 -21.12 -6.83
N SER A 139 16.26 -22.01 -6.03
CA SER A 139 17.02 -23.03 -5.29
C SER A 139 17.74 -24.03 -6.21
N ASP A 140 17.27 -24.15 -7.46
CA ASP A 140 17.88 -24.95 -8.53
C ASP A 140 19.09 -24.25 -9.22
N GLY A 141 19.42 -23.02 -8.82
CA GLY A 141 20.49 -22.20 -9.38
C GLY A 141 20.16 -21.53 -10.71
N ARG A 142 18.94 -21.67 -11.22
CA ARG A 142 18.48 -21.09 -12.49
C ARG A 142 17.59 -19.88 -12.26
N ARG A 143 17.51 -18.98 -13.24
CA ARG A 143 16.54 -17.90 -13.24
C ARG A 143 15.23 -18.41 -13.83
N PRO A 144 14.08 -18.08 -13.23
CA PRO A 144 12.79 -18.39 -13.82
C PRO A 144 12.63 -17.61 -15.15
N THR A 145 12.18 -18.27 -16.18
CA THR A 145 12.01 -17.67 -17.54
C THR A 145 10.58 -17.66 -18.02
N GLN A 146 9.70 -18.40 -17.34
CA GLN A 146 8.30 -18.56 -17.72
C GLN A 146 7.40 -18.26 -16.52
N ALA A 147 6.25 -17.64 -16.79
CA ALA A 147 5.17 -17.52 -15.83
C ALA A 147 4.57 -18.90 -15.57
N GLN A 148 4.39 -19.23 -14.32
CA GLN A 148 3.76 -20.48 -13.86
C GLN A 148 2.78 -20.15 -12.75
N VAL A 149 1.78 -19.32 -13.08
CA VAL A 149 0.77 -18.89 -12.10
C VAL A 149 0.10 -20.11 -11.44
N TYR A 150 0.09 -20.12 -10.12
CA TYR A 150 -0.31 -21.28 -9.28
C TYR A 150 0.51 -22.55 -9.52
N GLY A 151 1.66 -22.47 -10.18
CA GLY A 151 2.51 -23.63 -10.44
C GLY A 151 3.26 -24.07 -9.17
N LEU A 152 3.04 -25.30 -8.70
CA LEU A 152 3.69 -25.83 -7.49
C LEU A 152 5.22 -25.93 -7.66
N ASP A 153 5.70 -26.30 -8.83
CA ASP A 153 7.14 -26.38 -9.10
C ASP A 153 7.81 -24.99 -8.96
N ALA A 154 7.09 -23.90 -9.27
CA ALA A 154 7.58 -22.53 -9.08
C ALA A 154 7.63 -22.15 -7.59
N ASP A 155 6.64 -22.58 -6.80
CA ASP A 155 6.63 -22.41 -5.35
C ASP A 155 7.74 -23.24 -4.70
N ASP A 156 7.98 -24.47 -5.16
CA ASP A 156 9.05 -25.34 -4.64
C ASP A 156 10.45 -24.74 -4.87
N ILE A 157 10.66 -24.05 -6.00
CA ILE A 157 11.91 -23.33 -6.29
C ILE A 157 12.17 -22.23 -5.25
N GLU A 158 11.13 -21.56 -4.76
CA GLU A 158 11.23 -20.49 -3.75
C GLU A 158 10.98 -20.98 -2.31
N SER A 159 10.81 -22.28 -2.08
CA SER A 159 10.44 -22.88 -0.80
C SER A 159 11.36 -22.50 0.37
N LYS A 160 12.67 -22.34 0.12
CA LYS A 160 13.63 -21.89 1.16
C LYS A 160 13.38 -20.47 1.61
N TYR A 161 13.08 -19.57 0.65
CA TYR A 161 12.76 -18.18 0.94
C TYR A 161 11.41 -18.07 1.65
N LEU A 162 10.39 -18.73 1.13
CA LEU A 162 9.03 -18.72 1.71
C LEU A 162 9.04 -19.26 3.15
N ARG A 163 9.76 -20.35 3.42
CA ARG A 163 9.88 -20.90 4.77
C ARG A 163 10.53 -19.87 5.72
N ALA A 164 11.66 -19.27 5.34
CA ALA A 164 12.32 -18.27 6.16
C ALA A 164 11.47 -17.01 6.34
N LEU A 165 10.66 -16.63 5.32
CA LEU A 165 9.72 -15.53 5.43
C LEU A 165 8.59 -15.85 6.42
N TRP A 166 7.99 -17.04 6.37
CA TRP A 166 6.97 -17.47 7.33
C TRP A 166 7.52 -17.54 8.75
N GLU A 167 8.72 -18.12 8.96
CA GLU A 167 9.39 -18.14 10.26
C GLU A 167 9.62 -16.71 10.81
N ALA A 168 10.00 -15.78 9.94
CA ALA A 168 10.14 -14.37 10.32
C ALA A 168 8.78 -13.72 10.64
N CYS A 169 7.73 -14.01 9.87
CA CYS A 169 6.37 -13.53 10.13
C CYS A 169 5.85 -14.07 11.48
N ASP A 170 6.06 -15.34 11.76
CA ASP A 170 5.65 -15.97 13.04
C ASP A 170 6.36 -15.32 14.22
N ALA A 171 7.68 -15.11 14.14
CA ALA A 171 8.47 -14.44 15.17
C ALA A 171 8.04 -12.96 15.38
N MET A 172 7.45 -12.36 14.36
CA MET A 172 6.93 -10.99 14.39
C MET A 172 5.43 -10.93 14.72
N CYS A 173 4.77 -12.06 14.93
CA CYS A 173 3.32 -12.16 15.10
C CYS A 173 2.54 -11.51 13.94
N ILE A 174 3.04 -11.65 12.70
CA ILE A 174 2.35 -11.23 11.49
C ILE A 174 1.56 -12.43 10.98
N PRO A 175 0.22 -12.34 10.86
CA PRO A 175 -0.62 -13.46 10.44
C PRO A 175 -0.56 -13.62 8.91
N SER A 176 0.59 -14.03 8.38
CA SER A 176 0.77 -14.34 6.96
C SER A 176 0.09 -15.67 6.61
N GLY A 177 -0.64 -15.67 5.51
CA GLY A 177 -1.36 -16.82 4.98
C GLY A 177 -0.60 -17.52 3.86
N ALA A 178 -1.36 -18.02 2.89
CA ALA A 178 -0.82 -18.69 1.72
C ALA A 178 0.08 -17.76 0.89
N ALA A 179 1.08 -18.36 0.25
CA ALA A 179 1.84 -17.76 -0.82
C ALA A 179 1.51 -18.45 -2.13
N ILE A 180 1.56 -17.73 -3.23
CA ILE A 180 1.40 -18.27 -4.58
C ILE A 180 2.45 -17.71 -5.53
N ALA A 181 2.81 -18.51 -6.55
CA ALA A 181 3.51 -18.02 -7.72
C ALA A 181 2.52 -17.23 -8.59
N GLU A 182 2.89 -15.97 -8.89
CA GLU A 182 2.06 -15.03 -9.63
C GLU A 182 2.29 -15.09 -11.15
N TYR A 183 1.65 -14.14 -11.88
CA TYR A 183 1.61 -14.09 -13.36
C TYR A 183 2.97 -13.84 -14.03
N ALA A 184 3.99 -13.45 -13.27
CA ALA A 184 5.31 -13.26 -13.82
C ALA A 184 6.34 -14.18 -13.17
N PRO A 185 7.39 -14.58 -13.91
CA PRO A 185 8.49 -15.35 -13.34
C PRO A 185 9.09 -14.63 -12.13
N GLY A 186 9.29 -15.35 -11.01
CA GLY A 186 9.86 -14.79 -9.78
C GLY A 186 8.98 -13.79 -9.04
N GLN A 187 7.70 -13.68 -9.40
CA GLN A 187 6.70 -12.91 -8.69
C GLN A 187 5.94 -13.81 -7.72
N LEU A 188 5.79 -13.33 -6.50
CA LEU A 188 5.09 -14.00 -5.41
C LEU A 188 3.98 -13.09 -4.88
N GLU A 189 2.91 -13.69 -4.40
CA GLU A 189 1.85 -13.04 -3.64
C GLU A 189 1.74 -13.68 -2.26
N VAL A 190 1.52 -12.86 -1.23
CA VAL A 190 1.21 -13.33 0.12
C VAL A 190 0.02 -12.56 0.66
N THR A 191 -0.99 -13.29 1.09
CA THR A 191 -2.18 -12.75 1.75
C THR A 191 -1.97 -12.67 3.26
N LEU A 192 -2.33 -11.56 3.89
CA LEU A 192 -2.39 -11.44 5.34
C LEU A 192 -3.81 -11.72 5.83
N ALA A 193 -3.95 -12.24 7.07
CA ALA A 193 -5.25 -12.56 7.61
C ALA A 193 -6.08 -11.30 7.91
N HIS A 194 -7.40 -11.43 7.77
CA HIS A 194 -8.36 -10.38 8.11
C HIS A 194 -8.32 -10.04 9.60
N LYS A 195 -8.34 -8.75 9.91
CA LYS A 195 -8.37 -8.22 11.29
C LYS A 195 -9.50 -7.19 11.45
N PRO A 196 -10.24 -7.22 12.58
CA PRO A 196 -11.19 -6.17 12.95
C PRO A 196 -10.48 -4.95 13.57
N ASP A 197 -9.28 -4.68 13.11
CA ASP A 197 -8.42 -3.55 13.46
C ASP A 197 -7.61 -3.15 12.23
N ALA A 198 -8.09 -2.13 11.53
CA ALA A 198 -7.48 -1.68 10.28
C ALA A 198 -6.10 -1.03 10.51
N LEU A 199 -5.84 -0.42 11.68
CA LEU A 199 -4.50 0.07 12.01
C LEU A 199 -3.52 -1.10 12.13
N ALA A 200 -3.88 -2.13 12.90
CA ALA A 200 -3.05 -3.31 13.07
C ALA A 200 -2.83 -4.07 11.74
N ALA A 201 -3.84 -4.12 10.86
CA ALA A 201 -3.68 -4.72 9.53
C ALA A 201 -2.68 -3.95 8.64
N CYS A 202 -2.68 -2.61 8.70
CA CYS A 202 -1.68 -1.79 8.01
C CYS A 202 -0.30 -1.89 8.66
N ASP A 203 -0.23 -1.94 10.00
CA ASP A 203 1.01 -2.19 10.74
C ASP A 203 1.63 -3.53 10.29
N ASP A 204 0.82 -4.58 10.13
CA ASP A 204 1.28 -5.89 9.62
C ASP A 204 1.78 -5.80 8.18
N ALA A 205 1.10 -5.08 7.29
CA ALA A 205 1.53 -4.91 5.91
C ALA A 205 2.91 -4.21 5.81
N ILE A 206 3.15 -3.16 6.61
CA ILE A 206 4.46 -2.50 6.69
C ILE A 206 5.54 -3.43 7.23
N ARG A 207 5.23 -4.16 8.31
CA ARG A 207 6.18 -5.11 8.93
C ARG A 207 6.46 -6.28 8.01
N PHE A 208 5.45 -6.79 7.29
CA PHE A 208 5.60 -7.82 6.26
C PHE A 208 6.55 -7.39 5.15
N LYS A 209 6.37 -6.17 4.59
CA LYS A 209 7.32 -5.64 3.59
C LYS A 209 8.75 -5.58 4.12
N ARG A 210 8.95 -5.27 5.40
CA ARG A 210 10.27 -5.26 6.03
C ARG A 210 10.82 -6.68 6.19
N ALA A 211 10.00 -7.63 6.63
CA ALA A 211 10.39 -9.04 6.76
C ALA A 211 10.79 -9.62 5.39
N ALA A 212 9.96 -9.44 4.36
CA ALA A 212 10.24 -9.93 3.02
C ALA A 212 11.57 -9.40 2.46
N LYS A 213 11.82 -8.09 2.61
CA LYS A 213 13.09 -7.46 2.21
C LYS A 213 14.27 -7.93 3.04
N GLY A 214 14.09 -8.05 4.35
CA GLY A 214 15.15 -8.46 5.27
C GLY A 214 15.58 -9.90 5.05
N VAL A 215 14.64 -10.82 4.92
CA VAL A 215 14.88 -12.24 4.63
C VAL A 215 15.55 -12.40 3.26
N ALA A 216 15.08 -11.69 2.23
CA ALA A 216 15.71 -11.71 0.91
C ALA A 216 17.18 -11.24 0.98
N ALA A 217 17.44 -10.12 1.68
CA ALA A 217 18.79 -9.59 1.85
C ALA A 217 19.71 -10.57 2.59
N ALA A 218 19.23 -11.25 3.63
CA ALA A 218 19.98 -12.29 4.34
C ALA A 218 20.34 -13.50 3.45
N MET A 219 19.57 -13.70 2.35
CA MET A 219 19.82 -14.74 1.33
C MET A 219 20.58 -14.22 0.10
N GLY A 220 21.12 -12.99 0.12
CA GLY A 220 21.82 -12.40 -1.02
C GLY A 220 20.89 -12.03 -2.18
N ARG A 221 19.61 -11.76 -1.91
CA ARG A 221 18.58 -11.39 -2.88
C ARG A 221 17.95 -10.04 -2.51
N THR A 222 17.13 -9.52 -3.39
CA THR A 222 16.32 -8.31 -3.16
C THR A 222 14.85 -8.63 -3.37
N ALA A 223 14.00 -8.48 -2.33
CA ALA A 223 12.55 -8.43 -2.51
C ALA A 223 12.13 -7.00 -2.84
N THR A 224 11.40 -6.82 -3.95
CA THR A 224 10.93 -5.51 -4.38
C THR A 224 9.41 -5.45 -4.47
N PHE A 225 8.87 -4.39 -3.89
CA PHE A 225 7.45 -4.01 -4.00
C PHE A 225 7.25 -2.87 -5.02
N MET A 226 8.18 -2.67 -5.95
CA MET A 226 7.95 -1.78 -7.09
C MET A 226 6.69 -2.20 -7.85
N ALA A 227 5.86 -1.23 -8.20
CA ALA A 227 4.63 -1.52 -8.92
C ALA A 227 4.88 -2.16 -10.30
N LYS A 228 6.00 -1.81 -10.97
CA LYS A 228 6.34 -2.30 -12.32
C LYS A 228 7.86 -2.42 -12.51
N PRO A 229 8.53 -3.45 -11.95
CA PRO A 229 9.98 -3.59 -12.08
C PRO A 229 10.42 -3.98 -13.49
N PHE A 230 9.58 -4.67 -14.27
CA PHE A 230 9.85 -5.08 -15.65
C PHE A 230 8.75 -4.57 -16.59
N ALA A 231 9.13 -4.01 -17.72
CA ALA A 231 8.21 -3.38 -18.66
C ALA A 231 7.22 -4.40 -19.29
N ASP A 232 7.67 -5.62 -19.51
CA ASP A 232 6.98 -6.71 -20.21
C ASP A 232 6.33 -7.75 -19.28
N GLN A 233 6.62 -7.69 -17.96
CA GLN A 233 6.05 -8.60 -16.97
C GLN A 233 4.85 -7.98 -16.23
N SER A 234 4.14 -8.76 -15.42
CA SER A 234 3.05 -8.27 -14.56
C SER A 234 3.52 -7.21 -13.57
N GLY A 235 2.64 -6.28 -13.22
CA GLY A 235 2.88 -5.35 -12.12
C GLY A 235 2.56 -6.00 -10.78
N SER A 236 3.05 -5.42 -9.70
CA SER A 236 2.76 -5.86 -8.33
C SER A 236 1.68 -4.98 -7.68
N GLY A 237 0.62 -5.61 -7.21
CA GLY A 237 -0.52 -4.99 -6.56
C GLY A 237 -0.45 -5.01 -5.04
N LEU A 238 -1.22 -4.11 -4.44
CA LEU A 238 -1.71 -4.16 -3.08
C LEU A 238 -3.22 -4.27 -3.18
N HIS A 239 -3.77 -5.45 -2.95
CA HIS A 239 -5.21 -5.62 -2.86
C HIS A 239 -5.68 -5.46 -1.41
N ILE A 240 -6.76 -4.73 -1.22
CA ILE A 240 -7.30 -4.42 0.09
C ILE A 240 -8.68 -5.04 0.19
N HIS A 241 -8.82 -6.05 1.04
CA HIS A 241 -10.08 -6.73 1.32
C HIS A 241 -10.75 -6.09 2.52
N VAL A 242 -12.00 -5.64 2.38
CA VAL A 242 -12.73 -4.95 3.44
C VAL A 242 -14.14 -5.50 3.58
N SER A 243 -14.47 -6.02 4.76
CA SER A 243 -15.84 -6.21 5.22
C SER A 243 -16.13 -5.24 6.38
N MET A 244 -17.38 -5.18 6.83
CA MET A 244 -17.82 -4.20 7.83
C MET A 244 -18.67 -4.88 8.90
N ASN A 245 -18.24 -4.80 10.14
CA ASN A 245 -19.00 -5.32 11.27
C ASN A 245 -19.77 -4.20 11.97
N ASP A 246 -20.96 -4.54 12.46
CA ASP A 246 -21.71 -3.73 13.42
C ASP A 246 -21.19 -3.91 14.86
N LYS A 247 -21.84 -3.27 15.83
CA LYS A 247 -21.52 -3.37 17.26
C LYS A 247 -21.66 -4.78 17.84
N ALA A 248 -22.43 -5.65 17.19
CA ALA A 248 -22.59 -7.05 17.59
C ALA A 248 -21.52 -7.96 16.97
N GLY A 249 -20.63 -7.43 16.14
CA GLY A 249 -19.63 -8.17 15.40
C GLY A 249 -20.18 -8.88 14.15
N THR A 250 -21.39 -8.53 13.71
CA THR A 250 -22.02 -9.10 12.52
C THR A 250 -21.60 -8.33 11.27
N ASN A 251 -21.18 -9.08 10.22
CA ASN A 251 -20.86 -8.46 8.93
C ASN A 251 -22.13 -7.94 8.24
N ILE A 252 -22.26 -6.60 8.15
CA ILE A 252 -23.42 -5.93 7.54
C ILE A 252 -23.48 -6.06 6.01
N PHE A 253 -22.44 -6.62 5.39
CA PHE A 253 -22.42 -6.92 3.95
C PHE A 253 -23.00 -8.28 3.62
N THR A 254 -23.31 -9.10 4.63
CA THR A 254 -23.86 -10.46 4.49
C THR A 254 -25.12 -10.47 3.62
N SER A 255 -25.16 -11.36 2.62
CA SER A 255 -26.31 -11.55 1.73
C SER A 255 -26.19 -12.90 1.00
N GLU A 256 -27.32 -13.56 0.75
CA GLU A 256 -27.37 -14.74 -0.15
C GLU A 256 -27.03 -14.34 -1.60
N ALA A 257 -27.40 -13.14 -2.02
CA ALA A 257 -27.04 -12.61 -3.32
C ALA A 257 -25.52 -12.38 -3.41
N LEU A 258 -24.90 -12.73 -4.54
CA LEU A 258 -23.46 -12.54 -4.76
C LEU A 258 -23.07 -11.06 -4.80
N GLU A 259 -23.97 -10.18 -5.26
CA GLU A 259 -23.81 -8.73 -5.24
C GLU A 259 -23.74 -8.13 -3.83
N GLY A 260 -24.04 -8.93 -2.81
CA GLY A 260 -24.06 -8.52 -1.41
C GLY A 260 -25.35 -7.80 -0.99
N SER A 261 -25.31 -7.24 0.21
CA SER A 261 -26.41 -6.42 0.75
C SER A 261 -26.50 -5.04 0.08
N GLU A 262 -27.60 -4.33 0.27
CA GLU A 262 -27.74 -2.93 -0.14
C GLU A 262 -26.63 -2.06 0.50
N THR A 263 -26.29 -2.33 1.74
CA THR A 263 -25.19 -1.66 2.46
C THR A 263 -23.84 -1.87 1.77
N LEU A 264 -23.55 -3.09 1.30
CA LEU A 264 -22.35 -3.34 0.50
C LEU A 264 -22.35 -2.52 -0.79
N ARG A 265 -23.49 -2.46 -1.49
CA ARG A 265 -23.62 -1.66 -2.71
C ARG A 265 -23.38 -0.17 -2.45
N HIS A 266 -23.90 0.39 -1.37
CA HIS A 266 -23.60 1.78 -0.98
C HIS A 266 -22.10 2.01 -0.75
N ALA A 267 -21.43 1.11 -0.04
CA ALA A 267 -19.97 1.19 0.17
C ALA A 267 -19.20 1.14 -1.15
N ILE A 268 -19.61 0.28 -2.08
CA ILE A 268 -19.04 0.20 -3.45
C ILE A 268 -19.28 1.52 -4.20
N GLY A 269 -20.48 2.11 -4.10
CA GLY A 269 -20.82 3.38 -4.74
C GLY A 269 -19.88 4.51 -4.33
N GLY A 270 -19.62 4.63 -3.03
CA GLY A 270 -18.61 5.56 -2.51
C GLY A 270 -17.20 5.27 -3.02
N ALA A 271 -16.80 4.00 -3.01
CA ALA A 271 -15.48 3.59 -3.49
C ALA A 271 -15.30 3.90 -5.00
N CYS A 272 -16.35 3.75 -5.82
CA CYS A 272 -16.32 4.18 -7.22
C CYS A 272 -16.17 5.70 -7.36
N ALA A 273 -16.91 6.48 -6.56
CA ALA A 273 -16.90 7.94 -6.63
C ALA A 273 -15.54 8.56 -6.27
N PHE A 274 -14.80 7.96 -5.34
CA PHE A 274 -13.48 8.44 -4.91
C PHE A 274 -12.31 7.86 -5.72
N ALA A 275 -12.54 6.82 -6.54
CA ALA A 275 -11.47 6.05 -7.18
C ALA A 275 -10.48 6.92 -7.96
N ALA A 276 -10.98 7.84 -8.78
CA ALA A 276 -10.14 8.70 -9.61
C ALA A 276 -9.40 9.77 -8.80
N ASP A 277 -10.04 10.34 -7.78
CA ASP A 277 -9.45 11.35 -6.90
C ASP A 277 -8.35 10.77 -6.00
N SER A 278 -8.48 9.48 -5.64
CA SER A 278 -7.55 8.80 -4.73
C SER A 278 -6.35 8.17 -5.45
N MET A 279 -6.26 8.27 -6.78
CA MET A 279 -5.23 7.56 -7.57
C MET A 279 -3.80 7.83 -7.11
N ALA A 280 -3.47 9.05 -6.66
CA ALA A 280 -2.12 9.36 -6.20
C ALA A 280 -1.76 8.67 -4.86
N PHE A 281 -2.75 8.26 -4.04
CA PHE A 281 -2.50 7.40 -2.88
C PHE A 281 -2.29 5.94 -3.28
N PHE A 282 -2.97 5.46 -4.33
CA PHE A 282 -2.86 4.09 -4.84
C PHE A 282 -1.65 3.88 -5.76
N ALA A 283 -1.20 4.94 -6.42
CA ALA A 283 -0.13 4.94 -7.40
C ALA A 283 0.80 6.15 -7.14
N PRO A 284 1.69 6.07 -6.10
CA PRO A 284 2.34 7.24 -5.53
C PRO A 284 3.54 7.78 -6.32
N ASN A 285 3.97 7.13 -7.42
CA ASN A 285 5.16 7.54 -8.18
C ASN A 285 5.05 7.20 -9.67
N ALA A 286 5.96 7.71 -10.49
CA ALA A 286 5.96 7.51 -11.94
C ALA A 286 5.95 6.03 -12.37
N ASN A 287 6.62 5.15 -11.62
CA ASN A 287 6.66 3.73 -11.93
C ASN A 287 5.28 3.06 -11.75
N SER A 288 4.50 3.52 -10.75
CA SER A 288 3.17 2.96 -10.44
C SER A 288 2.23 3.03 -11.65
N TYR A 289 2.28 4.12 -12.42
CA TYR A 289 1.41 4.33 -13.58
C TYR A 289 1.72 3.41 -14.77
N ARG A 290 2.89 2.76 -14.80
CA ARG A 290 3.23 1.76 -15.80
C ARG A 290 2.44 0.45 -15.67
N ARG A 291 1.74 0.24 -14.52
CA ARG A 291 0.82 -0.91 -14.32
C ARG A 291 -0.47 -0.77 -15.13
N PHE A 292 -1.01 0.46 -15.26
CA PHE A 292 -2.35 0.70 -15.80
C PHE A 292 -2.38 0.58 -17.32
N ARG A 293 -2.50 -0.64 -17.77
CA ARG A 293 -2.62 -1.00 -19.19
C ARG A 293 -3.81 -1.92 -19.39
N ARG A 294 -4.42 -1.88 -20.56
CA ARG A 294 -5.45 -2.86 -20.92
C ARG A 294 -4.89 -4.28 -20.80
N ASN A 295 -5.68 -5.21 -20.30
CA ASN A 295 -5.34 -6.63 -20.14
C ASN A 295 -4.15 -6.90 -19.18
N SER A 296 -3.95 -6.04 -18.18
CA SER A 296 -2.87 -6.19 -17.19
C SER A 296 -3.36 -6.59 -15.80
N TYR A 297 -4.66 -6.86 -15.63
CA TYR A 297 -5.35 -7.02 -14.35
C TYR A 297 -5.26 -5.78 -13.40
N ALA A 298 -4.54 -4.72 -13.80
CA ALA A 298 -4.65 -3.43 -13.15
C ALA A 298 -5.79 -2.62 -13.80
N PRO A 299 -6.79 -2.17 -13.03
CA PRO A 299 -7.98 -1.54 -13.57
C PRO A 299 -7.66 -0.13 -14.10
N VAL A 300 -8.33 0.26 -15.19
CA VAL A 300 -8.16 1.58 -15.84
C VAL A 300 -9.42 2.43 -15.79
N ARG A 301 -10.50 1.91 -15.21
CA ARG A 301 -11.78 2.61 -15.04
C ARG A 301 -12.37 2.30 -13.68
N ALA A 302 -13.11 3.25 -13.12
CA ALA A 302 -13.94 3.05 -11.93
C ALA A 302 -15.10 2.11 -12.29
N GLY A 303 -15.46 1.23 -11.36
CA GLY A 303 -16.57 0.28 -11.53
C GLY A 303 -16.44 -0.90 -10.59
N TRP A 304 -17.38 -1.80 -10.62
CA TRP A 304 -17.42 -2.96 -9.75
C TRP A 304 -18.01 -4.19 -10.45
N GLY A 305 -17.75 -5.36 -9.90
CA GLY A 305 -18.34 -6.59 -10.40
C GLY A 305 -18.25 -7.75 -9.43
N THR A 306 -19.14 -8.72 -9.60
CA THR A 306 -19.17 -9.95 -8.81
C THR A 306 -18.21 -10.96 -9.42
N ASN A 307 -17.28 -11.48 -8.62
CA ASN A 307 -16.27 -12.46 -9.01
C ASN A 307 -15.51 -12.10 -10.31
N ASN A 308 -15.31 -10.80 -10.57
CA ASN A 308 -14.66 -10.27 -11.76
C ASN A 308 -13.30 -9.65 -11.42
N ARG A 309 -12.19 -10.26 -11.85
CA ARG A 309 -10.82 -9.79 -11.57
C ARG A 309 -10.36 -8.65 -12.47
N THR A 310 -11.18 -8.22 -13.45
CA THR A 310 -10.84 -7.14 -14.39
C THR A 310 -11.33 -5.77 -13.94
N VAL A 311 -12.12 -5.70 -12.85
CA VAL A 311 -12.66 -4.45 -12.29
C VAL A 311 -11.87 -3.99 -11.06
N PRO A 312 -11.91 -2.69 -10.71
CA PRO A 312 -11.23 -2.16 -9.52
C PRO A 312 -11.83 -2.61 -8.18
N LEU A 313 -13.15 -2.84 -8.15
CA LEU A 313 -13.87 -3.25 -6.95
C LEU A 313 -14.56 -4.59 -7.22
N ARG A 314 -13.98 -5.64 -6.72
CA ARG A 314 -14.51 -6.99 -6.88
C ARG A 314 -15.26 -7.40 -5.61
N VAL A 315 -16.42 -8.01 -5.75
CA VAL A 315 -17.05 -8.80 -4.68
C VAL A 315 -16.68 -10.26 -4.93
N PRO A 316 -15.76 -10.85 -4.16
CA PRO A 316 -15.31 -12.22 -4.39
C PRO A 316 -16.44 -13.25 -4.16
N ALA A 317 -16.33 -14.39 -4.85
CA ALA A 317 -17.17 -15.57 -4.54
C ALA A 317 -16.81 -16.09 -3.14
N GLY A 318 -17.82 -16.58 -2.42
CA GLY A 318 -17.66 -17.11 -1.08
C GLY A 318 -19.00 -17.29 -0.38
N PRO A 319 -19.05 -17.82 0.85
CA PRO A 319 -20.26 -17.92 1.62
C PRO A 319 -20.87 -16.56 1.94
N PRO A 320 -22.20 -16.48 2.17
CA PRO A 320 -22.88 -15.21 2.46
C PRO A 320 -22.25 -14.37 3.56
N SER A 321 -21.78 -14.98 4.62
CA SER A 321 -21.15 -14.32 5.77
C SER A 321 -19.78 -13.69 5.46
N SER A 322 -19.12 -14.10 4.38
CA SER A 322 -17.81 -13.60 3.97
C SER A 322 -17.89 -12.47 2.91
N ARG A 323 -19.08 -11.92 2.65
CA ARG A 323 -19.20 -10.81 1.69
C ARG A 323 -18.32 -9.64 2.06
N HIS A 324 -17.51 -9.19 1.11
CA HIS A 324 -16.56 -8.09 1.28
C HIS A 324 -16.23 -7.46 -0.08
N ILE A 325 -15.56 -6.33 -0.05
CA ILE A 325 -14.98 -5.67 -1.23
C ILE A 325 -13.50 -6.00 -1.29
N GLU A 326 -13.02 -6.43 -2.44
CA GLU A 326 -11.61 -6.46 -2.79
C GLU A 326 -11.30 -5.23 -3.67
N HIS A 327 -10.57 -4.27 -3.13
CA HIS A 327 -10.11 -3.08 -3.85
C HIS A 327 -8.76 -3.37 -4.50
N ARG A 328 -8.69 -3.25 -5.85
CA ARG A 328 -7.58 -3.77 -6.68
C ARG A 328 -6.74 -2.68 -7.36
N ILE A 329 -6.98 -1.38 -7.07
CA ILE A 329 -6.27 -0.29 -7.77
C ILE A 329 -4.83 -0.15 -7.27
N GLY A 330 -4.61 -0.34 -5.96
CA GLY A 330 -3.33 -0.05 -5.32
C GLY A 330 -2.14 -0.81 -5.90
N GLY A 331 -1.01 -0.12 -6.05
CA GLY A 331 0.28 -0.76 -6.28
C GLY A 331 0.90 -1.27 -4.99
N ALA A 332 1.73 -2.31 -5.07
CA ALA A 332 2.47 -2.81 -3.90
C ALA A 332 3.42 -1.75 -3.29
N ASP A 333 3.76 -0.71 -4.04
CA ASP A 333 4.54 0.45 -3.62
C ASP A 333 3.73 1.52 -2.85
N ALA A 334 2.40 1.44 -2.87
CA ALA A 334 1.55 2.35 -2.11
C ALA A 334 1.83 2.28 -0.60
N ASN A 335 1.59 3.42 0.08
CA ASN A 335 1.57 3.46 1.54
C ASN A 335 0.28 2.79 2.04
N PRO A 336 0.35 1.65 2.77
CA PRO A 336 -0.85 0.93 3.18
C PRO A 336 -1.80 1.78 4.02
N TYR A 337 -1.29 2.66 4.90
CA TYR A 337 -2.16 3.52 5.71
C TYR A 337 -2.97 4.50 4.86
N LEU A 338 -2.32 5.18 3.89
CA LEU A 338 -3.00 6.15 3.04
C LEU A 338 -3.96 5.47 2.06
N ALA A 339 -3.55 4.33 1.48
CA ALA A 339 -4.40 3.55 0.59
C ALA A 339 -5.65 3.04 1.31
N VAL A 340 -5.49 2.45 2.50
CA VAL A 340 -6.61 1.99 3.32
C VAL A 340 -7.47 3.15 3.79
N ALA A 341 -6.87 4.28 4.22
CA ALA A 341 -7.62 5.46 4.61
C ALA A 341 -8.51 5.99 3.47
N ALA A 342 -7.98 6.01 2.23
CA ALA A 342 -8.74 6.43 1.05
C ALA A 342 -9.89 5.47 0.74
N VAL A 343 -9.65 4.16 0.77
CA VAL A 343 -10.70 3.15 0.58
C VAL A 343 -11.79 3.27 1.64
N LEU A 344 -11.40 3.38 2.91
CA LEU A 344 -12.36 3.51 4.02
C LEU A 344 -13.10 4.86 3.99
N ALA A 345 -12.44 5.97 3.67
CA ALA A 345 -13.11 7.27 3.51
C ALA A 345 -14.19 7.19 2.42
N ALA A 346 -13.87 6.59 1.29
CA ALA A 346 -14.77 6.39 0.17
C ALA A 346 -15.96 5.50 0.56
N MET A 347 -15.72 4.36 1.20
CA MET A 347 -16.78 3.47 1.67
C MET A 347 -17.68 4.14 2.70
N HIS A 348 -17.12 4.88 3.67
CA HIS A 348 -17.90 5.62 4.66
C HIS A 348 -18.79 6.67 4.00
N HIS A 349 -18.26 7.42 3.03
CA HIS A 349 -19.07 8.36 2.25
C HIS A 349 -20.24 7.66 1.55
N GLY A 350 -19.97 6.52 0.92
CA GLY A 350 -20.99 5.73 0.24
C GLY A 350 -22.09 5.24 1.19
N LEU A 351 -21.71 4.73 2.36
CA LEU A 351 -22.63 4.28 3.41
C LEU A 351 -23.50 5.42 3.92
N THR A 352 -22.89 6.58 4.23
CA THR A 352 -23.59 7.75 4.78
C THR A 352 -24.56 8.37 3.78
N ASN A 353 -24.16 8.46 2.51
CA ASN A 353 -24.93 9.11 1.45
C ASN A 353 -25.78 8.13 0.62
N LYS A 354 -25.76 6.82 0.94
CA LYS A 354 -26.44 5.77 0.19
C LYS A 354 -26.13 5.83 -1.31
N THR A 355 -24.85 5.97 -1.64
CA THR A 355 -24.40 6.16 -3.03
C THR A 355 -24.64 4.90 -3.84
N ASP A 356 -25.38 5.00 -4.94
CA ASP A 356 -25.62 3.87 -5.86
C ASP A 356 -24.37 3.65 -6.75
N PRO A 357 -23.79 2.45 -6.78
CA PRO A 357 -22.67 2.12 -7.66
C PRO A 357 -23.07 1.93 -9.12
N GLY A 358 -24.34 1.94 -9.44
CA GLY A 358 -24.86 1.47 -10.74
C GLY A 358 -24.75 -0.06 -10.90
N PRO A 359 -24.99 -0.58 -12.12
CA PRO A 359 -24.95 -2.00 -12.39
C PRO A 359 -23.51 -2.56 -12.33
N PRO A 360 -23.36 -3.84 -11.94
CA PRO A 360 -22.06 -4.50 -11.98
C PRO A 360 -21.58 -4.69 -13.43
N VAL A 361 -20.27 -4.58 -13.63
CA VAL A 361 -19.61 -4.92 -14.90
C VAL A 361 -19.56 -6.43 -15.06
N VAL A 362 -20.14 -6.92 -16.14
CA VAL A 362 -20.12 -8.34 -16.53
C VAL A 362 -19.12 -8.50 -17.68
N GLY A 363 -18.16 -9.42 -17.52
CA GLY A 363 -17.13 -9.66 -18.53
C GLY A 363 -15.96 -8.68 -18.48
N ASP A 364 -15.55 -8.10 -19.61
CA ASP A 364 -14.35 -7.25 -19.72
C ASP A 364 -14.49 -5.90 -19.01
N GLY A 365 -13.81 -5.74 -17.87
CA GLY A 365 -13.74 -4.50 -17.10
C GLY A 365 -12.92 -3.38 -17.76
N TYR A 366 -12.26 -3.63 -18.88
CA TYR A 366 -11.54 -2.61 -19.66
C TYR A 366 -12.42 -1.95 -20.75
N GLY A 367 -13.70 -2.29 -20.78
CA GLY A 367 -14.70 -1.66 -21.65
C GLY A 367 -14.90 -0.15 -21.38
N GLU A 368 -15.94 0.44 -21.95
CA GLU A 368 -16.17 1.89 -21.85
C GLU A 368 -17.05 2.32 -20.66
N THR A 369 -17.44 1.39 -19.78
CA THR A 369 -18.28 1.70 -18.60
C THR A 369 -17.44 2.27 -17.44
N GLY A 370 -17.97 3.28 -16.77
CA GLY A 370 -17.34 3.94 -15.63
C GLY A 370 -16.34 5.04 -16.01
N GLU A 371 -16.01 5.88 -15.04
CA GLU A 371 -15.04 6.96 -15.19
C GLU A 371 -13.63 6.38 -15.46
N ARG A 372 -12.89 7.00 -16.36
CA ARG A 372 -11.50 6.63 -16.61
C ARG A 372 -10.61 7.07 -15.45
N LEU A 373 -9.86 6.14 -14.88
CA LEU A 373 -8.89 6.45 -13.84
C LEU A 373 -7.69 7.22 -14.43
N PRO A 374 -7.12 8.19 -13.70
CA PRO A 374 -5.88 8.84 -14.07
C PRO A 374 -4.76 7.83 -14.35
N THR A 375 -4.12 7.95 -15.51
CA THR A 375 -2.96 7.13 -15.91
C THR A 375 -1.69 7.96 -16.03
N ASP A 376 -1.76 9.24 -15.65
CA ASP A 376 -0.64 10.17 -15.55
C ASP A 376 -0.44 10.60 -14.10
N TRP A 377 0.82 10.56 -13.65
CA TRP A 377 1.17 10.86 -12.26
C TRP A 377 0.84 12.29 -11.84
N GLY A 378 1.26 13.29 -12.65
CA GLY A 378 1.01 14.68 -12.34
C GLY A 378 -0.47 15.01 -12.30
N TYR A 379 -1.22 14.51 -13.28
CA TYR A 379 -2.68 14.71 -13.31
C TYR A 379 -3.36 14.09 -12.07
N ALA A 380 -2.93 12.90 -11.63
CA ALA A 380 -3.50 12.27 -10.44
C ALA A 380 -3.18 13.07 -9.16
N VAL A 381 -1.97 13.61 -9.04
CA VAL A 381 -1.58 14.47 -7.90
C VAL A 381 -2.41 15.74 -7.86
N GLU A 382 -2.59 16.42 -9.00
CA GLU A 382 -3.42 17.65 -9.08
C GLU A 382 -4.90 17.38 -8.80
N ARG A 383 -5.40 16.23 -9.25
CA ARG A 383 -6.77 15.81 -8.97
C ARG A 383 -6.99 15.56 -7.48
N LEU A 384 -6.09 14.83 -6.84
CA LEU A 384 -6.11 14.58 -5.39
C LEU A 384 -6.08 15.90 -4.61
N ALA A 385 -5.17 16.82 -4.96
CA ALA A 385 -5.00 18.10 -4.27
C ALA A 385 -6.26 18.98 -4.32
N ARG A 386 -7.10 18.83 -5.36
CA ARG A 386 -8.32 19.63 -5.56
C ARG A 386 -9.61 18.92 -5.13
N SER A 387 -9.51 17.69 -4.63
CA SER A 387 -10.70 16.90 -4.29
C SER A 387 -11.35 17.41 -3.00
N GLU A 388 -12.54 17.97 -3.10
CA GLU A 388 -13.39 18.34 -1.96
C GLU A 388 -13.83 17.10 -1.16
N LEU A 389 -14.04 15.97 -1.87
CA LEU A 389 -14.41 14.70 -1.23
C LEU A 389 -13.30 14.21 -0.28
N LEU A 390 -12.05 14.21 -0.76
CA LEU A 390 -10.90 13.81 0.06
C LEU A 390 -10.61 14.84 1.16
N GLU A 391 -10.74 16.14 0.89
CA GLU A 391 -10.56 17.17 1.89
C GLU A 391 -11.47 16.99 3.09
N GLY A 392 -12.72 16.62 2.87
CA GLY A 392 -13.68 16.34 3.93
C GLY A 392 -13.26 15.23 4.91
N TYR A 393 -12.37 14.33 4.49
CA TYR A 393 -11.87 13.21 5.31
C TYR A 393 -10.44 13.43 5.83
N PHE A 394 -9.56 13.96 5.01
CA PHE A 394 -8.13 14.09 5.29
C PHE A 394 -7.72 15.47 5.80
N GLY A 395 -8.54 16.49 5.52
CA GLY A 395 -8.21 17.90 5.74
C GLY A 395 -7.26 18.46 4.66
N ARG A 396 -7.35 19.76 4.43
CA ARG A 396 -6.58 20.48 3.39
C ARG A 396 -5.08 20.29 3.56
N ARG A 397 -4.57 20.43 4.80
CA ARG A 397 -3.13 20.33 5.10
C ARG A 397 -2.53 18.99 4.65
N VAL A 398 -3.22 17.88 4.85
CA VAL A 398 -2.71 16.55 4.45
C VAL A 398 -2.62 16.44 2.94
N LEU A 399 -3.67 16.88 2.22
CA LEU A 399 -3.70 16.82 0.75
C LEU A 399 -2.63 17.72 0.13
N ASP A 400 -2.51 18.95 0.62
CA ASP A 400 -1.51 19.92 0.12
C ASP A 400 -0.10 19.41 0.37
N MET A 401 0.17 18.88 1.57
CA MET A 401 1.50 18.38 1.91
C MET A 401 1.87 17.14 1.10
N PHE A 402 0.93 16.18 0.94
CA PHE A 402 1.17 15.01 0.09
C PHE A 402 1.41 15.44 -1.37
N ALA A 403 0.59 16.35 -1.91
CA ALA A 403 0.76 16.87 -3.26
C ALA A 403 2.10 17.59 -3.43
N THR A 404 2.52 18.39 -2.44
CA THR A 404 3.83 19.09 -2.46
C THR A 404 4.98 18.10 -2.56
N VAL A 405 5.00 17.06 -1.70
CA VAL A 405 6.02 16.01 -1.76
C VAL A 405 6.03 15.35 -3.16
N LYS A 406 4.86 15.04 -3.71
CA LYS A 406 4.77 14.36 -5.01
C LYS A 406 5.13 15.24 -6.19
N ARG A 407 4.88 16.56 -6.14
CA ARG A 407 5.33 17.52 -7.16
C ARG A 407 6.86 17.64 -7.18
N VAL A 408 7.50 17.74 -6.01
CA VAL A 408 8.96 17.78 -5.91
C VAL A 408 9.59 16.49 -6.43
N GLU A 409 9.05 15.33 -6.05
CA GLU A 409 9.50 14.04 -6.61
C GLU A 409 9.35 13.99 -8.13
N GLN A 410 8.24 14.49 -8.67
CA GLN A 410 7.96 14.53 -10.11
C GLN A 410 8.92 15.46 -10.84
N GLU A 411 9.20 16.65 -10.31
CA GLU A 411 10.16 17.58 -10.88
C GLU A 411 11.56 16.97 -10.94
N ARG A 412 12.02 16.36 -9.83
CA ARG A 412 13.30 15.65 -9.78
C ARG A 412 13.35 14.50 -10.78
N PHE A 413 12.28 13.69 -10.87
CA PHE A 413 12.21 12.57 -11.80
C PHE A 413 12.25 13.04 -13.26
N ASN A 414 11.47 14.07 -13.61
CA ASN A 414 11.37 14.59 -14.97
C ASN A 414 12.64 15.37 -15.39
N GLY A 415 13.42 15.85 -14.43
CA GLY A 415 14.71 16.51 -14.69
C GLY A 415 15.83 15.57 -15.12
N VAL A 416 15.63 14.23 -15.01
CA VAL A 416 16.65 13.25 -15.40
C VAL A 416 16.56 12.93 -16.88
N VAL A 417 17.64 13.24 -17.63
CA VAL A 417 17.78 12.83 -19.02
C VAL A 417 18.20 11.37 -19.08
N THR A 418 17.44 10.54 -19.80
CA THR A 418 17.62 9.10 -19.86
C THR A 418 18.18 8.65 -21.24
N PRO A 419 18.72 7.43 -21.37
CA PRO A 419 19.10 6.90 -22.69
C PRO A 419 17.94 6.92 -23.70
N LEU A 420 16.69 6.79 -23.26
CA LEU A 420 15.52 6.83 -24.12
C LEU A 420 15.33 8.21 -24.78
N ASP A 421 15.68 9.30 -24.11
CA ASP A 421 15.64 10.66 -24.70
C ASP A 421 16.62 10.75 -25.86
N TYR A 422 17.81 10.18 -25.70
CA TYR A 422 18.79 10.14 -26.79
C TYR A 422 18.32 9.26 -27.97
N ASP A 423 17.76 8.09 -27.66
CA ASP A 423 17.29 7.17 -28.70
C ASP A 423 16.17 7.79 -29.55
N TRP A 424 15.30 8.58 -28.94
CA TRP A 424 14.12 9.12 -29.62
C TRP A 424 14.35 10.47 -30.27
N VAL A 425 15.07 11.38 -29.61
CA VAL A 425 15.07 12.79 -30.03
C VAL A 425 16.43 13.34 -30.40
N LEU A 426 17.55 12.64 -30.13
CA LEU A 426 18.90 13.16 -30.40
C LEU A 426 19.12 13.59 -31.86
N ARG A 427 18.48 12.92 -32.81
CA ARG A 427 18.62 13.20 -34.25
C ARG A 427 17.34 13.69 -34.92
N SER A 428 16.21 13.66 -34.22
CA SER A 428 14.88 14.00 -34.77
C SER A 428 14.34 15.32 -34.26
N ALA A 429 14.99 15.93 -33.25
CA ALA A 429 14.65 17.25 -32.76
C ALA A 429 15.45 18.37 -33.44
#